data_3e8ad8a04412792fea9c75c746735db7
#
_entry.id   3e8ad8a04412792fea9c75c746735db7
#
_cell.length_a   1.000
_cell.length_b   1.000
_cell.length_c   1.000
_cell.angle_alpha   90.00
_cell.angle_beta   90.00
_cell.angle_gamma   90.00
#
_symmetry.space_group_name_H-M   'P 1'
#
loop_
_entity.id
_entity.type
_entity.pdbx_description
1 polymer ?
#
loop_
_entity_poly.entity_id
_entity_poly.type
_entity_poly.pdbx_seq_one_letter_code
_entity_poly.pdbx_strand_id
1 'polypeptide(L)'
;MRNRDSSKQPRGIIRDVLDIDELAGLAFPTGGGDPAVSLRIGVDLGGTKIELAVLGAAGAIHLRRRIASPSGNYAAIVEAIGELVDEAERDLGARGSVGVATPGAASLATGRIKNANSTVLNGRALREDLEARLARPVRLANDANCFALSEARDGAARGADVAFGVILGTGVGGGIVVRGQLVQGVNSIAGEWGHNPLPLPDADDRPLPRCYCGRSGCIEAYLSGPGLAAEHARHGERLDAAQIVARAAAGDARSSATLERYEERLARSLASVINVLDPDVIVLGGGLSNIQRLYQRVPRLWGRYVFSDDVRTRLVPPMHGDSGGVRGAAWLWEDS
;
A
#
# COMPACT_ATOMS: atom_id res chain seq x y z
N MET A 1 -29.89 -46.50 -1.23
CA MET A 1 -30.81 -45.48 -0.72
C MET A 1 -30.08 -44.56 0.25
N ARG A 2 -29.77 -43.39 -0.12
CA ARG A 2 -30.08 -42.01 0.26
C ARG A 2 -29.08 -41.07 -0.37
N ASN A 3 -29.57 -40.36 -1.36
CA ASN A 3 -29.01 -39.15 -1.95
C ASN A 3 -28.65 -38.14 -0.85
N ARG A 4 -27.51 -37.49 -0.96
CA ARG A 4 -27.29 -36.14 -0.44
C ARG A 4 -26.72 -35.26 -1.54
N ASP A 5 -27.64 -34.53 -2.11
CA ASP A 5 -27.45 -33.34 -2.90
C ASP A 5 -26.75 -32.28 -2.04
N SER A 6 -25.62 -31.72 -2.49
CA SER A 6 -24.99 -30.57 -1.89
C SER A 6 -24.79 -29.49 -2.96
N SER A 7 -25.91 -28.77 -3.18
CA SER A 7 -25.90 -27.48 -3.87
C SER A 7 -25.04 -26.48 -3.08
N LYS A 8 -23.82 -26.22 -3.55
CA LYS A 8 -22.98 -25.13 -3.03
C LYS A 8 -23.49 -23.83 -3.61
N GLN A 9 -24.14 -23.02 -2.76
CA GLN A 9 -24.40 -21.61 -3.03
C GLN A 9 -23.09 -20.84 -3.17
N PRO A 10 -22.99 -19.85 -4.07
CA PRO A 10 -21.84 -18.97 -4.18
C PRO A 10 -21.73 -18.09 -2.93
N ARG A 11 -20.54 -18.03 -2.34
CA ARG A 11 -20.25 -17.22 -1.15
C ARG A 11 -20.37 -15.73 -1.50
N GLY A 12 -21.16 -15.05 -0.70
CA GLY A 12 -21.64 -13.69 -0.90
C GLY A 12 -20.58 -12.63 -1.14
N ILE A 13 -20.91 -11.74 -2.02
CA ILE A 13 -20.32 -10.40 -2.21
C ILE A 13 -20.69 -9.60 -0.96
N ILE A 14 -19.70 -9.18 -0.18
CA ILE A 14 -19.93 -8.21 0.90
C ILE A 14 -20.14 -6.85 0.21
N ARG A 15 -21.40 -6.44 0.17
CA ARG A 15 -21.82 -5.13 -0.30
C ARG A 15 -21.90 -4.21 0.91
N ASP A 16 -20.86 -3.46 1.21
CA ASP A 16 -20.97 -2.23 1.98
C ASP A 16 -21.47 -1.15 0.99
N VAL A 17 -22.77 -1.18 0.73
CA VAL A 17 -23.46 -0.10 0.03
C VAL A 17 -23.75 0.95 1.11
N LEU A 18 -23.14 2.12 0.97
CA LEU A 18 -23.67 3.32 1.62
C LEU A 18 -25.14 3.44 1.23
N ASP A 19 -26.01 3.71 2.20
CA ASP A 19 -27.46 3.64 2.10
C ASP A 19 -27.93 4.46 0.89
N ILE A 20 -28.74 3.84 0.02
CA ILE A 20 -29.25 4.45 -1.22
C ILE A 20 -30.06 5.70 -0.91
N ASP A 21 -30.59 5.84 0.30
CA ASP A 21 -31.38 7.00 0.73
C ASP A 21 -30.53 8.25 1.01
N GLU A 22 -29.22 8.13 1.26
CA GLU A 22 -28.31 9.29 1.32
C GLU A 22 -27.94 9.83 -0.09
N LEU A 23 -28.09 9.03 -1.14
CA LEU A 23 -27.84 9.44 -2.53
C LEU A 23 -29.05 10.10 -3.19
N ALA A 24 -30.24 9.99 -2.63
CA ALA A 24 -31.48 10.57 -3.17
C ALA A 24 -31.52 12.11 -3.15
N GLY A 25 -30.55 12.76 -2.47
CA GLY A 25 -30.42 14.23 -2.44
C GLY A 25 -29.49 14.81 -3.52
N LEU A 26 -28.76 13.98 -4.27
CA LEU A 26 -27.90 14.42 -5.36
C LEU A 26 -28.63 14.20 -6.69
N ALA A 27 -29.42 15.19 -7.10
CA ALA A 27 -30.03 15.21 -8.43
C ALA A 27 -28.91 15.21 -9.50
N PHE A 28 -28.78 14.11 -10.23
CA PHE A 28 -27.98 14.10 -11.45
C PHE A 28 -28.70 14.96 -12.51
N PRO A 29 -28.06 15.99 -13.09
CA PRO A 29 -28.68 16.75 -14.15
C PRO A 29 -28.84 15.86 -15.39
N THR A 30 -30.08 15.57 -15.74
CA THR A 30 -30.44 14.97 -17.02
C THR A 30 -30.38 16.07 -18.10
N GLY A 31 -29.35 16.04 -18.94
CA GLY A 31 -29.28 16.73 -20.22
C GLY A 31 -28.83 18.20 -20.19
N GLY A 32 -27.61 18.45 -20.63
CA GLY A 32 -27.04 19.78 -20.91
C GLY A 32 -25.59 19.84 -20.44
N GLY A 33 -24.61 19.88 -21.37
CA GLY A 33 -23.19 19.77 -21.18
C GLY A 33 -22.59 20.55 -20.02
N ASP A 34 -22.41 19.86 -18.90
CA ASP A 34 -21.54 20.24 -17.82
C ASP A 34 -20.19 19.51 -18.00
N PRO A 35 -19.04 20.11 -17.68
CA PRO A 35 -17.75 19.44 -17.87
C PRO A 35 -17.77 18.09 -17.16
N ALA A 36 -17.66 17.02 -17.93
CA ALA A 36 -17.80 15.64 -17.50
C ALA A 36 -17.11 15.42 -16.15
N VAL A 37 -17.87 15.00 -15.14
CA VAL A 37 -17.31 14.57 -13.86
C VAL A 37 -16.33 13.44 -14.17
N SER A 38 -15.04 13.75 -14.13
CA SER A 38 -13.98 12.82 -14.46
C SER A 38 -13.91 11.77 -13.36
N LEU A 39 -14.60 10.63 -13.56
CA LEU A 39 -14.53 9.50 -12.64
C LEU A 39 -13.16 8.82 -12.76
N ARG A 40 -12.56 8.49 -11.62
CA ARG A 40 -11.30 7.75 -11.52
C ARG A 40 -11.55 6.42 -10.83
N ILE A 41 -11.30 5.34 -11.54
CA ILE A 41 -11.44 3.98 -11.04
C ILE A 41 -10.07 3.52 -10.58
N GLY A 42 -9.93 3.24 -9.30
CA GLY A 42 -8.76 2.58 -8.72
C GLY A 42 -9.07 1.13 -8.45
N VAL A 43 -8.10 0.27 -8.72
CA VAL A 43 -8.12 -1.14 -8.35
C VAL A 43 -6.88 -1.47 -7.54
N ASP A 44 -7.05 -2.11 -6.39
CA ASP A 44 -5.94 -2.65 -5.59
C ASP A 44 -5.92 -4.18 -5.72
N LEU A 45 -4.92 -4.69 -6.44
CA LEU A 45 -4.73 -6.11 -6.69
C LEU A 45 -3.88 -6.74 -5.59
N GLY A 46 -4.53 -7.21 -4.54
CA GLY A 46 -3.87 -7.98 -3.49
C GLY A 46 -3.86 -9.50 -3.77
N GLY A 47 -3.01 -10.23 -3.05
CA GLY A 47 -2.90 -11.68 -3.19
C GLY A 47 -4.14 -12.47 -2.74
N THR A 48 -4.96 -11.91 -1.83
CA THR A 48 -6.16 -12.55 -1.26
C THR A 48 -7.46 -11.86 -1.63
N LYS A 49 -7.41 -10.58 -1.96
CA LYS A 49 -8.55 -9.74 -2.31
C LYS A 49 -8.20 -8.79 -3.45
N ILE A 50 -9.20 -8.45 -4.25
CA ILE A 50 -9.17 -7.34 -5.19
C ILE A 50 -10.17 -6.31 -4.68
N GLU A 51 -9.75 -5.05 -4.58
CA GLU A 51 -10.59 -3.94 -4.16
C GLU A 51 -10.69 -2.92 -5.28
N LEU A 52 -11.89 -2.40 -5.51
CA LEU A 52 -12.15 -1.32 -6.47
C LEU A 52 -12.77 -0.14 -5.72
N ALA A 53 -12.33 1.06 -6.03
CA ALA A 53 -13.00 2.29 -5.62
C ALA A 53 -13.13 3.24 -6.82
N VAL A 54 -14.25 3.95 -6.88
CA VAL A 54 -14.47 5.02 -7.87
C VAL A 54 -14.45 6.34 -7.14
N LEU A 55 -13.56 7.23 -7.56
CA LEU A 55 -13.41 8.57 -7.01
C LEU A 55 -13.94 9.63 -7.98
N GLY A 56 -14.61 10.63 -7.43
CA GLY A 56 -14.91 11.89 -8.14
C GLY A 56 -13.72 12.83 -8.13
N ALA A 57 -13.90 14.01 -8.76
CA ALA A 57 -12.85 15.01 -8.93
C ALA A 57 -12.16 15.42 -7.62
N ALA A 58 -12.92 15.60 -6.54
CA ALA A 58 -12.40 16.00 -5.22
C ALA A 58 -11.93 14.83 -4.34
N GLY A 59 -11.85 13.60 -4.88
CA GLY A 59 -11.46 12.41 -4.14
C GLY A 59 -12.59 11.77 -3.30
N ALA A 60 -13.84 12.24 -3.43
CA ALA A 60 -14.98 11.58 -2.80
C ALA A 60 -15.18 10.17 -3.38
N ILE A 61 -15.40 9.19 -2.53
CA ILE A 61 -15.69 7.81 -2.95
C ILE A 61 -17.16 7.73 -3.34
N HIS A 62 -17.45 7.42 -4.61
CA HIS A 62 -18.79 7.19 -5.11
C HIS A 62 -19.19 5.72 -5.05
N LEU A 63 -18.23 4.81 -5.15
CA LEU A 63 -18.47 3.38 -5.11
C LEU A 63 -17.23 2.68 -4.58
N ARG A 64 -17.43 1.63 -3.79
CA ARG A 64 -16.38 0.73 -3.31
C ARG A 64 -16.86 -0.72 -3.37
N ARG A 65 -16.02 -1.60 -3.90
CA ARG A 65 -16.27 -3.03 -3.99
C ARG A 65 -15.05 -3.83 -3.64
N ARG A 66 -15.28 -5.02 -3.09
CA ARG A 66 -14.21 -5.94 -2.73
C ARG A 66 -14.63 -7.36 -3.04
N ILE A 67 -13.75 -8.11 -3.69
CA ILE A 67 -13.94 -9.53 -4.00
C ILE A 67 -12.73 -10.34 -3.54
N ALA A 68 -12.88 -11.65 -3.40
CA ALA A 68 -11.76 -12.56 -3.22
C ALA A 68 -10.91 -12.60 -4.50
N SER A 69 -9.57 -12.51 -4.37
CA SER A 69 -8.67 -12.67 -5.51
C SER A 69 -8.69 -14.12 -6.01
N PRO A 70 -8.81 -14.36 -7.34
CA PRO A 70 -8.68 -15.68 -7.93
C PRO A 70 -7.22 -16.16 -7.89
N SER A 71 -6.72 -16.47 -6.69
CA SER A 71 -5.32 -16.81 -6.44
C SER A 71 -4.83 -17.94 -7.33
N GLY A 72 -3.63 -17.80 -7.91
CA GLY A 72 -3.01 -18.82 -8.75
C GLY A 72 -3.50 -18.88 -10.19
N ASN A 73 -4.51 -18.12 -10.59
CA ASN A 73 -5.02 -18.08 -11.96
C ASN A 73 -4.96 -16.66 -12.54
N TYR A 74 -3.92 -16.39 -13.33
CA TYR A 74 -3.69 -15.09 -13.93
C TYR A 74 -4.85 -14.60 -14.82
N ALA A 75 -5.36 -15.46 -15.70
CA ALA A 75 -6.45 -15.09 -16.61
C ALA A 75 -7.74 -14.73 -15.83
N ALA A 76 -8.03 -15.48 -14.76
CA ALA A 76 -9.16 -15.19 -13.90
C ALA A 76 -8.98 -13.87 -13.11
N ILE A 77 -7.73 -13.47 -12.79
CA ILE A 77 -7.44 -12.16 -12.17
C ILE A 77 -7.77 -11.03 -13.14
N VAL A 78 -7.30 -11.13 -14.40
CA VAL A 78 -7.58 -10.11 -15.43
C VAL A 78 -9.08 -9.99 -15.68
N GLU A 79 -9.79 -11.10 -15.80
CA GLU A 79 -11.23 -11.10 -16.01
C GLU A 79 -11.98 -10.53 -14.81
N ALA A 80 -11.64 -10.91 -13.58
CA ALA A 80 -12.27 -10.39 -12.36
C ALA A 80 -12.10 -8.86 -12.21
N ILE A 81 -10.93 -8.31 -12.59
CA ILE A 81 -10.73 -6.86 -12.63
C ILE A 81 -11.63 -6.23 -13.69
N GLY A 82 -11.71 -6.85 -14.89
CA GLY A 82 -12.56 -6.38 -15.97
C GLY A 82 -14.04 -6.33 -15.58
N GLU A 83 -14.54 -7.41 -14.99
CA GLU A 83 -15.92 -7.50 -14.50
C GLU A 83 -16.23 -6.45 -13.43
N LEU A 84 -15.33 -6.25 -12.45
CA LEU A 84 -15.50 -5.22 -11.42
C LEU A 84 -15.60 -3.81 -12.01
N VAL A 85 -14.77 -3.50 -13.01
CA VAL A 85 -14.79 -2.19 -13.70
C VAL A 85 -16.09 -2.04 -14.49
N ASP A 86 -16.47 -3.04 -15.29
CA ASP A 86 -17.71 -3.03 -16.09
C ASP A 86 -18.95 -2.87 -15.23
N GLU A 87 -18.99 -3.55 -14.08
CA GLU A 87 -20.09 -3.42 -13.11
C GLU A 87 -20.14 -2.03 -12.47
N ALA A 88 -18.98 -1.49 -12.07
CA ALA A 88 -18.92 -0.15 -11.46
C ALA A 88 -19.40 0.93 -12.43
N GLU A 89 -18.98 0.86 -13.69
CA GLU A 89 -19.41 1.79 -14.74
C GLU A 89 -20.90 1.67 -15.09
N ARG A 90 -21.43 0.46 -15.09
CA ARG A 90 -22.86 0.20 -15.30
C ARG A 90 -23.71 0.80 -14.19
N ASP A 91 -23.28 0.63 -12.93
CA ASP A 91 -24.04 1.16 -11.79
C ASP A 91 -23.99 2.68 -11.72
N LEU A 92 -22.88 3.29 -12.12
CA LEU A 92 -22.73 4.76 -12.14
C LEU A 92 -23.19 5.41 -13.44
N GLY A 93 -23.49 4.62 -14.48
CA GLY A 93 -23.89 5.13 -15.81
C GLY A 93 -22.81 5.95 -16.51
N ALA A 94 -21.54 5.81 -16.11
CA ALA A 94 -20.42 6.63 -16.63
C ALA A 94 -19.13 5.83 -16.68
N ARG A 95 -18.26 6.12 -17.66
CA ARG A 95 -16.92 5.56 -17.77
C ARG A 95 -15.90 6.42 -17.00
N GLY A 96 -14.87 5.76 -16.44
CA GLY A 96 -13.79 6.41 -15.73
C GLY A 96 -12.40 6.03 -16.28
N SER A 97 -11.38 6.81 -15.93
CA SER A 97 -9.98 6.37 -16.09
C SER A 97 -9.67 5.23 -15.14
N VAL A 98 -8.81 4.26 -15.55
CA VAL A 98 -8.50 3.09 -14.74
C VAL A 98 -7.03 3.07 -14.33
N GLY A 99 -6.79 3.02 -13.04
CA GLY A 99 -5.47 2.79 -12.45
C GLY A 99 -5.49 1.54 -11.56
N VAL A 100 -4.37 0.82 -11.53
CA VAL A 100 -4.25 -0.43 -10.76
C VAL A 100 -3.00 -0.41 -9.90
N ALA A 101 -3.18 -0.59 -8.59
CA ALA A 101 -2.11 -0.91 -7.65
C ALA A 101 -1.84 -2.41 -7.75
N THR A 102 -0.57 -2.79 -7.88
CA THR A 102 -0.17 -4.18 -8.01
C THR A 102 1.06 -4.49 -7.15
N PRO A 103 1.16 -5.68 -6.56
CA PRO A 103 2.40 -6.10 -5.95
C PRO A 103 3.51 -6.20 -7.01
N GLY A 104 4.73 -5.85 -6.64
CA GLY A 104 5.87 -5.78 -7.57
C GLY A 104 5.82 -4.55 -8.49
N ALA A 105 6.55 -4.59 -9.59
CA ALA A 105 6.67 -3.49 -10.54
C ALA A 105 6.74 -3.98 -11.98
N ALA A 106 6.33 -3.16 -12.95
CA ALA A 106 6.55 -3.44 -14.36
C ALA A 106 8.04 -3.19 -14.71
N SER A 107 8.65 -4.16 -15.40
CA SER A 107 10.00 -4.03 -15.94
C SER A 107 9.99 -3.04 -17.11
N LEU A 108 10.86 -2.03 -17.09
CA LEU A 108 11.00 -1.11 -18.22
C LEU A 108 11.51 -1.79 -19.50
N ALA A 109 12.30 -2.86 -19.35
CA ALA A 109 12.87 -3.57 -20.48
C ALA A 109 11.84 -4.46 -21.22
N THR A 110 10.83 -4.98 -20.50
CA THR A 110 9.93 -6.00 -21.04
C THR A 110 8.44 -5.67 -20.86
N GLY A 111 8.07 -4.62 -20.13
CA GLY A 111 6.69 -4.33 -19.71
C GLY A 111 6.10 -5.33 -18.70
N ARG A 112 6.79 -6.44 -18.42
CA ARG A 112 6.26 -7.54 -17.63
C ARG A 112 6.44 -7.28 -16.13
N ILE A 113 5.50 -7.78 -15.31
CA ILE A 113 5.58 -7.69 -13.85
C ILE A 113 6.80 -8.48 -13.35
N LYS A 114 7.52 -7.90 -12.39
CA LYS A 114 8.67 -8.47 -11.68
C LYS A 114 8.52 -8.27 -10.16
N ASN A 115 9.16 -9.13 -9.38
CA ASN A 115 9.27 -9.00 -7.91
C ASN A 115 7.92 -9.00 -7.17
N ALA A 116 6.86 -9.51 -7.79
CA ALA A 116 5.58 -9.66 -7.10
C ALA A 116 5.62 -10.84 -6.11
N ASN A 117 5.15 -10.62 -4.89
CA ASN A 117 4.91 -11.70 -3.92
C ASN A 117 3.76 -12.60 -4.36
N SER A 118 2.80 -12.09 -5.11
CA SER A 118 1.81 -12.85 -5.87
C SER A 118 2.47 -13.40 -7.14
N THR A 119 3.16 -14.53 -7.01
CA THR A 119 4.10 -15.07 -8.02
C THR A 119 3.47 -15.33 -9.38
N VAL A 120 2.14 -15.56 -9.45
CA VAL A 120 1.39 -15.78 -10.71
C VAL A 120 1.45 -14.56 -11.65
N LEU A 121 1.74 -13.38 -11.14
CA LEU A 121 1.88 -12.14 -11.91
C LEU A 121 3.26 -12.00 -12.55
N ASN A 122 4.30 -12.63 -11.98
CA ASN A 122 5.66 -12.47 -12.47
C ASN A 122 5.81 -12.97 -13.90
N GLY A 123 6.42 -12.14 -14.76
CA GLY A 123 6.60 -12.40 -16.18
C GLY A 123 5.35 -12.13 -17.03
N ARG A 124 4.23 -11.67 -16.46
CA ARG A 124 2.98 -11.34 -17.18
C ARG A 124 2.96 -9.91 -17.67
N ALA A 125 2.28 -9.69 -18.80
CA ALA A 125 2.07 -8.39 -19.43
C ALA A 125 0.76 -7.75 -18.89
N LEU A 126 0.66 -7.58 -17.57
CA LEU A 126 -0.59 -7.22 -16.87
C LEU A 126 -1.25 -5.95 -17.43
N ARG A 127 -0.45 -4.93 -17.78
CA ARG A 127 -1.00 -3.69 -18.34
C ARG A 127 -1.67 -3.95 -19.67
N GLU A 128 -0.96 -4.57 -20.60
CA GLU A 128 -1.43 -4.86 -21.96
C GLU A 128 -2.65 -5.78 -21.95
N ASP A 129 -2.66 -6.78 -21.05
CA ASP A 129 -3.79 -7.70 -20.92
C ASP A 129 -5.04 -7.00 -20.35
N LEU A 130 -4.88 -6.08 -19.38
CA LEU A 130 -5.97 -5.26 -18.87
C LEU A 130 -6.45 -4.23 -19.91
N GLU A 131 -5.54 -3.59 -20.65
CA GLU A 131 -5.88 -2.67 -21.74
C GLU A 131 -6.70 -3.37 -22.84
N ALA A 132 -6.31 -4.59 -23.21
CA ALA A 132 -7.06 -5.40 -24.15
C ALA A 132 -8.47 -5.77 -23.62
N ARG A 133 -8.56 -6.19 -22.33
CA ARG A 133 -9.83 -6.56 -21.68
C ARG A 133 -10.79 -5.37 -21.54
N LEU A 134 -10.27 -4.18 -21.20
CA LEU A 134 -11.07 -2.97 -20.94
C LEU A 134 -11.23 -2.07 -22.17
N ALA A 135 -10.53 -2.34 -23.28
CA ALA A 135 -10.49 -1.55 -24.51
C ALA A 135 -10.18 -0.06 -24.25
N ARG A 136 -9.18 0.21 -23.36
CA ARG A 136 -8.71 1.57 -23.00
C ARG A 136 -7.36 1.51 -22.31
N PRO A 137 -6.63 2.64 -22.24
CA PRO A 137 -5.38 2.72 -21.47
C PRO A 137 -5.58 2.43 -19.99
N VAL A 138 -4.60 1.75 -19.38
CA VAL A 138 -4.53 1.43 -17.94
C VAL A 138 -3.20 1.91 -17.37
N ARG A 139 -3.21 2.57 -16.23
CA ARG A 139 -1.98 2.92 -15.50
C ARG A 139 -1.74 1.92 -14.37
N LEU A 140 -0.51 1.43 -14.26
CA LEU A 140 -0.09 0.55 -13.18
C LEU A 140 0.94 1.25 -12.31
N ALA A 141 0.87 1.02 -11.00
CA ALA A 141 1.95 1.33 -10.07
C ALA A 141 2.03 0.26 -8.97
N ASN A 142 3.17 0.20 -8.29
CA ASN A 142 3.33 -0.62 -7.09
C ASN A 142 2.40 -0.14 -5.97
N ASP A 143 1.97 -1.04 -5.09
CA ASP A 143 1.07 -0.78 -3.97
C ASP A 143 1.58 0.32 -3.02
N ALA A 144 2.88 0.33 -2.68
CA ALA A 144 3.48 1.38 -1.84
C ALA A 144 3.53 2.73 -2.56
N ASN A 145 3.73 2.75 -3.87
CA ASN A 145 3.66 3.96 -4.69
C ASN A 145 2.24 4.54 -4.71
N CYS A 146 1.23 3.68 -4.89
CA CYS A 146 -0.17 4.08 -4.81
C CYS A 146 -0.51 4.61 -3.43
N PHE A 147 -0.05 3.95 -2.35
CA PHE A 147 -0.23 4.45 -0.99
C PHE A 147 0.36 5.86 -0.82
N ALA A 148 1.62 6.07 -1.21
CA ALA A 148 2.28 7.37 -1.11
C ALA A 148 1.53 8.46 -1.90
N LEU A 149 1.08 8.14 -3.12
CA LEU A 149 0.32 9.05 -3.96
C LEU A 149 -1.03 9.43 -3.33
N SER A 150 -1.76 8.47 -2.76
CA SER A 150 -3.02 8.72 -2.05
C SER A 150 -2.81 9.71 -0.92
N GLU A 151 -1.82 9.44 -0.04
CA GLU A 151 -1.56 10.29 1.11
C GLU A 151 -1.07 11.70 0.72
N ALA A 152 -0.38 11.84 -0.42
CA ALA A 152 0.06 13.13 -0.93
C ALA A 152 -1.06 13.93 -1.62
N ARG A 153 -2.03 13.26 -2.25
CA ARG A 153 -3.12 13.92 -2.98
C ARG A 153 -4.22 14.43 -2.06
N ASP A 154 -4.73 13.58 -1.20
CA ASP A 154 -5.88 13.91 -0.35
C ASP A 154 -5.78 13.34 1.08
N GLY A 155 -4.60 12.88 1.49
CA GLY A 155 -4.36 12.28 2.80
C GLY A 155 -3.45 13.11 3.72
N ALA A 156 -2.72 12.42 4.59
CA ALA A 156 -1.90 12.99 5.66
C ALA A 156 -0.70 13.82 5.16
N ALA A 157 -0.28 13.63 3.91
CA ALA A 157 0.80 14.38 3.27
C ALA A 157 0.30 15.46 2.29
N ARG A 158 -1.00 15.78 2.29
CA ARG A 158 -1.55 16.79 1.40
C ARG A 158 -0.84 18.13 1.58
N GLY A 159 -0.39 18.72 0.47
CA GLY A 159 0.28 20.02 0.45
C GLY A 159 1.78 19.96 0.78
N ALA A 160 2.35 18.79 1.01
CA ALA A 160 3.80 18.63 1.12
C ALA A 160 4.47 18.71 -0.26
N ASP A 161 5.63 19.38 -0.34
CA ASP A 161 6.44 19.38 -1.55
C ASP A 161 7.09 18.02 -1.78
N VAL A 162 7.60 17.40 -0.71
CA VAL A 162 8.23 16.07 -0.75
C VAL A 162 7.59 15.19 0.33
N ALA A 163 6.94 14.11 -0.11
CA ALA A 163 6.35 13.11 0.76
C ALA A 163 6.99 11.74 0.55
N PHE A 164 7.24 11.02 1.64
CA PHE A 164 7.68 9.64 1.60
C PHE A 164 6.64 8.74 2.28
N GLY A 165 5.93 7.95 1.49
CA GLY A 165 5.02 6.93 1.98
C GLY A 165 5.77 5.64 2.31
N VAL A 166 5.53 5.07 3.49
CA VAL A 166 6.18 3.85 3.98
C VAL A 166 5.13 2.82 4.32
N ILE A 167 5.23 1.63 3.77
CA ILE A 167 4.40 0.49 4.17
C ILE A 167 5.21 -0.44 5.07
N LEU A 168 4.69 -0.68 6.28
CA LEU A 168 5.21 -1.63 7.26
C LEU A 168 4.17 -2.72 7.49
N GLY A 169 4.31 -3.84 6.78
CA GLY A 169 3.36 -4.94 6.78
C GLY A 169 4.05 -6.31 6.73
N THR A 170 3.59 -7.19 5.85
CA THR A 170 4.27 -8.48 5.54
C THR A 170 5.66 -8.23 4.96
N GLY A 171 5.82 -7.14 4.19
CA GLY A 171 7.11 -6.61 3.73
C GLY A 171 7.29 -5.16 4.17
N VAL A 172 8.34 -4.51 3.63
CA VAL A 172 8.63 -3.09 3.79
C VAL A 172 8.76 -2.45 2.42
N GLY A 173 7.78 -1.62 2.07
CA GLY A 173 7.78 -0.85 0.84
C GLY A 173 7.87 0.65 1.09
N GLY A 174 8.03 1.41 0.01
CA GLY A 174 7.97 2.86 0.06
C GLY A 174 7.64 3.47 -1.30
N GLY A 175 7.14 4.70 -1.27
CA GLY A 175 6.87 5.50 -2.45
C GLY A 175 7.25 6.95 -2.20
N ILE A 176 7.73 7.62 -3.23
CA ILE A 176 8.20 9.00 -3.17
C ILE A 176 7.28 9.86 -4.04
N VAL A 177 6.76 10.94 -3.46
CA VAL A 177 5.96 11.93 -4.19
C VAL A 177 6.61 13.29 -4.04
N VAL A 178 6.88 13.95 -5.15
CA VAL A 178 7.47 15.30 -5.20
C VAL A 178 6.51 16.22 -5.94
N ARG A 179 6.05 17.28 -5.28
CA ARG A 179 5.08 18.25 -5.81
C ARG A 179 3.83 17.58 -6.40
N GLY A 180 3.31 16.59 -5.69
CA GLY A 180 2.13 15.82 -6.10
C GLY A 180 2.39 14.77 -7.19
N GLN A 181 3.63 14.64 -7.69
CA GLN A 181 4.02 13.71 -8.74
C GLN A 181 4.74 12.48 -8.16
N LEU A 182 4.29 11.28 -8.54
CA LEU A 182 4.96 10.05 -8.15
C LEU A 182 6.32 9.91 -8.83
N VAL A 183 7.37 9.70 -8.05
CA VAL A 183 8.71 9.43 -8.57
C VAL A 183 8.85 7.94 -8.86
N GLN A 184 8.91 7.58 -10.14
CA GLN A 184 9.14 6.19 -10.55
C GLN A 184 10.64 5.85 -10.62
N GLY A 185 11.46 6.81 -11.01
CA GLY A 185 12.89 6.63 -11.26
C GLY A 185 13.18 5.92 -12.59
N VAL A 186 14.41 6.07 -13.07
CA VAL A 186 14.87 5.47 -14.34
C VAL A 186 14.88 3.94 -14.34
N ASN A 187 14.92 3.31 -13.16
CA ASN A 187 14.91 1.85 -13.00
C ASN A 187 13.56 1.30 -12.52
N SER A 188 12.55 2.18 -12.35
CA SER A 188 11.24 1.86 -11.74
C SER A 188 11.37 1.19 -10.35
N ILE A 189 12.30 1.70 -9.52
CA ILE A 189 12.57 1.20 -8.16
C ILE A 189 12.68 2.33 -7.13
N ALA A 190 12.22 3.53 -7.45
CA ALA A 190 12.21 4.61 -6.47
C ALA A 190 11.33 4.21 -5.28
N GLY A 191 11.86 4.34 -4.07
CA GLY A 191 11.17 3.92 -2.86
C GLY A 191 11.43 2.47 -2.40
N GLU A 192 12.22 1.66 -3.11
CA GLU A 192 12.59 0.28 -2.73
C GLU A 192 13.60 0.24 -1.56
N TRP A 193 13.39 1.07 -0.56
CA TRP A 193 14.29 1.25 0.58
C TRP A 193 14.35 0.03 1.52
N GLY A 194 13.29 -0.78 1.54
CA GLY A 194 13.21 -1.99 2.36
C GLY A 194 14.30 -3.01 2.05
N HIS A 195 14.87 -2.97 0.84
CA HIS A 195 15.97 -3.83 0.43
C HIS A 195 17.36 -3.20 0.58
N ASN A 196 17.46 -1.97 1.11
CA ASN A 196 18.75 -1.42 1.52
C ASN A 196 19.25 -2.13 2.79
N PRO A 197 20.57 -2.17 3.04
CA PRO A 197 21.11 -2.67 4.30
C PRO A 197 20.60 -1.84 5.48
N LEU A 198 20.34 -2.47 6.62
CA LEU A 198 20.08 -1.75 7.86
C LEU A 198 21.25 -0.82 8.17
N PRO A 199 21.03 0.50 8.34
CA PRO A 199 22.11 1.42 8.64
C PRO A 199 22.72 1.18 10.02
N LEU A 200 24.04 1.32 10.14
CA LEU A 200 24.79 1.26 11.39
C LEU A 200 24.42 0.04 12.26
N PRO A 201 24.50 -1.20 11.74
CA PRO A 201 24.09 -2.38 12.49
C PRO A 201 25.03 -2.61 13.69
N ASP A 202 24.44 -2.80 14.86
CA ASP A 202 25.14 -3.10 16.11
C ASP A 202 25.18 -4.61 16.44
N ALA A 203 25.56 -4.95 17.67
CA ALA A 203 25.64 -6.34 18.12
C ALA A 203 24.26 -7.02 18.16
N ASP A 204 23.21 -6.29 18.55
CA ASP A 204 21.84 -6.81 18.64
C ASP A 204 21.23 -7.08 17.24
N ASP A 205 21.77 -6.45 16.20
CA ASP A 205 21.36 -6.68 14.82
C ASP A 205 21.98 -7.96 14.22
N ARG A 206 22.87 -8.62 14.93
CA ARG A 206 23.59 -9.80 14.44
C ARG A 206 23.07 -11.12 15.05
N PRO A 207 23.18 -12.23 14.31
CA PRO A 207 23.60 -12.34 12.91
C PRO A 207 22.60 -11.66 11.97
N LEU A 208 23.08 -11.08 10.86
CA LEU A 208 22.23 -10.40 9.88
C LEU A 208 21.18 -11.37 9.31
N PRO A 209 19.87 -11.10 9.47
CA PRO A 209 18.83 -11.99 8.97
C PRO A 209 18.82 -12.09 7.46
N ARG A 210 18.49 -13.27 6.93
CA ARG A 210 18.33 -13.50 5.50
C ARG A 210 17.09 -12.76 4.99
N CYS A 211 17.19 -12.13 3.82
CA CYS A 211 16.08 -11.57 3.07
C CYS A 211 15.76 -12.44 1.87
N TYR A 212 14.49 -12.51 1.46
CA TYR A 212 14.08 -13.28 0.27
C TYR A 212 14.70 -12.76 -1.04
N CYS A 213 15.18 -11.50 -1.07
CA CYS A 213 15.91 -10.95 -2.21
C CYS A 213 17.30 -11.56 -2.41
N GLY A 214 17.70 -12.53 -1.58
CA GLY A 214 18.99 -13.22 -1.62
C GLY A 214 20.10 -12.58 -0.79
N ARG A 215 19.91 -11.35 -0.29
CA ARG A 215 20.85 -10.64 0.58
C ARG A 215 20.59 -10.92 2.07
N SER A 216 21.45 -10.44 2.94
CA SER A 216 21.26 -10.46 4.41
C SER A 216 21.31 -9.04 4.96
N GLY A 217 20.54 -8.79 6.04
CA GLY A 217 20.56 -7.51 6.73
C GLY A 217 19.77 -6.40 6.04
N CYS A 218 18.84 -6.73 5.13
CA CYS A 218 17.93 -5.75 4.55
C CYS A 218 17.01 -5.15 5.62
N ILE A 219 16.66 -3.88 5.50
CA ILE A 219 15.73 -3.16 6.38
C ILE A 219 14.43 -3.97 6.58
N GLU A 220 13.88 -4.55 5.51
CA GLU A 220 12.68 -5.36 5.56
C GLU A 220 12.79 -6.56 6.50
N ALA A 221 13.94 -7.22 6.54
CA ALA A 221 14.15 -8.38 7.38
C ALA A 221 14.07 -8.06 8.89
N TYR A 222 14.13 -6.78 9.26
CA TYR A 222 13.96 -6.29 10.63
C TYR A 222 12.63 -5.56 10.86
N LEU A 223 12.16 -4.77 9.88
CA LEU A 223 11.06 -3.84 10.06
C LEU A 223 9.71 -4.35 9.53
N SER A 224 9.65 -5.52 8.89
CA SER A 224 8.39 -6.16 8.57
C SER A 224 7.75 -6.82 9.80
N GLY A 225 6.46 -7.15 9.74
CA GLY A 225 5.79 -7.92 10.78
C GLY A 225 6.46 -9.26 11.08
N PRO A 226 6.80 -10.08 10.05
CA PRO A 226 7.62 -11.28 10.24
C PRO A 226 8.99 -10.98 10.86
N GLY A 227 9.64 -9.87 10.51
CA GLY A 227 10.92 -9.44 11.08
C GLY A 227 10.80 -9.13 12.57
N LEU A 228 9.79 -8.38 12.98
CA LEU A 228 9.48 -8.10 14.38
C LEU A 228 9.20 -9.39 15.18
N ALA A 229 8.42 -10.32 14.63
CA ALA A 229 8.12 -11.60 15.23
C ALA A 229 9.37 -12.48 15.38
N ALA A 230 10.23 -12.51 14.36
CA ALA A 230 11.49 -13.25 14.36
C ALA A 230 12.47 -12.71 15.42
N GLU A 231 12.58 -11.38 15.54
CA GLU A 231 13.38 -10.73 16.57
C GLU A 231 12.90 -11.09 17.97
N HIS A 232 11.59 -11.03 18.22
CA HIS A 232 11.03 -11.42 19.52
C HIS A 232 11.34 -12.87 19.86
N ALA A 233 11.20 -13.78 18.88
CA ALA A 233 11.47 -15.20 19.04
C ALA A 233 12.94 -15.55 19.36
N ARG A 234 13.90 -14.67 19.00
CA ARG A 234 15.32 -14.85 19.39
C ARG A 234 15.53 -14.77 20.91
N HIS A 235 14.64 -14.10 21.60
CA HIS A 235 14.74 -13.85 23.04
C HIS A 235 13.69 -14.62 23.87
N GLY A 236 12.89 -15.51 23.25
CA GLY A 236 11.91 -16.29 23.99
C GLY A 236 10.78 -16.89 23.14
N GLU A 237 9.54 -16.67 23.56
CA GLU A 237 8.35 -17.20 22.91
C GLU A 237 8.12 -16.62 21.51
N ARG A 238 7.58 -17.41 20.60
CA ARG A 238 7.18 -16.96 19.27
C ARG A 238 5.81 -16.29 19.35
N LEU A 239 5.78 -15.00 19.10
CA LEU A 239 4.57 -14.17 19.04
C LEU A 239 4.48 -13.48 17.69
N ASP A 240 3.27 -13.20 17.25
CA ASP A 240 3.06 -12.29 16.12
C ASP A 240 3.18 -10.81 16.55
N ALA A 241 3.22 -9.92 15.59
CA ALA A 241 3.40 -8.49 15.83
C ALA A 241 2.29 -7.89 16.72
N ALA A 242 1.04 -8.31 16.53
CA ALA A 242 -0.10 -7.82 17.31
C ALA A 242 -0.01 -8.28 18.79
N GLN A 243 0.38 -9.53 18.99
CA GLN A 243 0.59 -10.08 20.33
C GLN A 243 1.75 -9.38 21.07
N ILE A 244 2.86 -9.10 20.35
CA ILE A 244 4.01 -8.36 20.92
C ILE A 244 3.55 -6.98 21.40
N VAL A 245 2.81 -6.25 20.56
CA VAL A 245 2.29 -4.92 20.88
C VAL A 245 1.35 -4.98 22.08
N ALA A 246 0.42 -5.93 22.11
CA ALA A 246 -0.54 -6.09 23.20
C ALA A 246 0.16 -6.42 24.52
N ARG A 247 1.14 -7.33 24.52
CA ARG A 247 1.91 -7.69 25.72
C ARG A 247 2.77 -6.53 26.21
N ALA A 248 3.40 -5.78 25.32
CA ALA A 248 4.16 -4.58 25.70
C ALA A 248 3.26 -3.53 26.38
N ALA A 249 2.05 -3.32 25.86
CA ALA A 249 1.06 -2.44 26.47
C ALA A 249 0.59 -2.94 27.85
N ALA A 250 0.60 -4.25 28.08
CA ALA A 250 0.31 -4.88 29.37
C ALA A 250 1.51 -4.90 30.34
N GLY A 251 2.64 -4.29 29.97
CA GLY A 251 3.83 -4.18 30.84
C GLY A 251 4.83 -5.32 30.71
N ASP A 252 4.72 -6.21 29.70
CA ASP A 252 5.73 -7.24 29.47
C ASP A 252 7.06 -6.62 29.04
N ALA A 253 8.09 -6.83 29.84
CA ALA A 253 9.41 -6.20 29.67
C ALA A 253 10.11 -6.68 28.38
N ARG A 254 9.94 -7.95 28.01
CA ARG A 254 10.55 -8.52 26.79
C ARG A 254 9.92 -7.95 25.53
N SER A 255 8.60 -7.89 25.47
CA SER A 255 7.87 -7.27 24.35
C SER A 255 8.19 -5.79 24.24
N SER A 256 8.31 -5.08 25.38
CA SER A 256 8.73 -3.68 25.40
C SER A 256 10.15 -3.49 24.83
N ALA A 257 11.12 -4.30 25.25
CA ALA A 257 12.48 -4.27 24.73
C ALA A 257 12.55 -4.61 23.22
N THR A 258 11.70 -5.53 22.76
CA THR A 258 11.59 -5.84 21.31
C THR A 258 11.09 -4.63 20.52
N LEU A 259 10.07 -3.93 21.02
CA LEU A 259 9.57 -2.70 20.36
C LEU A 259 10.60 -1.56 20.43
N GLU A 260 11.39 -1.43 21.50
CA GLU A 260 12.45 -0.43 21.59
C GLU A 260 13.53 -0.65 20.53
N ARG A 261 13.98 -1.89 20.33
CA ARG A 261 14.91 -2.22 19.23
C ARG A 261 14.29 -1.96 17.85
N TYR A 262 13.00 -2.27 17.67
CA TYR A 262 12.28 -1.98 16.44
C TYR A 262 12.24 -0.47 16.15
N GLU A 263 11.90 0.35 17.12
CA GLU A 263 11.86 1.81 17.03
C GLU A 263 13.22 2.40 16.67
N GLU A 264 14.29 1.89 17.29
CA GLU A 264 15.66 2.30 17.03
C GLU A 264 16.09 1.97 15.60
N ARG A 265 15.79 0.75 15.11
CA ARG A 265 16.05 0.33 13.73
C ARG A 265 15.27 1.16 12.72
N LEU A 266 14.00 1.45 13.03
CA LEU A 266 13.16 2.32 12.19
C LEU A 266 13.71 3.73 12.13
N ALA A 267 14.13 4.30 13.26
CA ALA A 267 14.72 5.63 13.33
C ALA A 267 16.01 5.74 12.49
N ARG A 268 16.93 4.78 12.60
CA ARG A 268 18.16 4.73 11.79
C ARG A 268 17.84 4.62 10.29
N SER A 269 16.90 3.78 9.95
CA SER A 269 16.50 3.55 8.56
C SER A 269 15.84 4.77 7.93
N LEU A 270 14.93 5.43 8.65
CA LEU A 270 14.28 6.66 8.18
C LEU A 270 15.25 7.84 8.14
N ALA A 271 16.19 7.93 9.07
CA ALA A 271 17.25 8.96 9.03
C ALA A 271 18.09 8.89 7.74
N SER A 272 18.35 7.69 7.21
CA SER A 272 19.04 7.55 5.93
C SER A 272 18.21 8.10 4.76
N VAL A 273 16.87 7.96 4.83
CA VAL A 273 15.96 8.55 3.83
C VAL A 273 15.93 10.07 3.99
N ILE A 274 15.84 10.58 5.23
CA ILE A 274 15.86 12.01 5.51
C ILE A 274 17.15 12.65 4.98
N ASN A 275 18.32 12.04 5.23
CA ASN A 275 19.61 12.54 4.76
C ASN A 275 19.76 12.57 3.22
N VAL A 276 18.93 11.85 2.47
CA VAL A 276 19.01 11.79 0.98
C VAL A 276 17.88 12.55 0.32
N LEU A 277 16.65 12.44 0.88
CA LEU A 277 15.44 12.95 0.26
C LEU A 277 14.94 14.24 0.89
N ASP A 278 15.26 14.46 2.18
CA ASP A 278 14.81 15.59 3.01
C ASP A 278 13.28 15.84 2.90
N PRO A 279 12.43 14.85 3.21
CA PRO A 279 11.00 14.98 3.00
C PRO A 279 10.33 15.85 4.07
N ASP A 280 9.30 16.63 3.70
CA ASP A 280 8.45 17.38 4.64
C ASP A 280 7.70 16.44 5.58
N VAL A 281 7.32 15.26 5.05
CA VAL A 281 6.50 14.29 5.77
C VAL A 281 6.80 12.86 5.36
N ILE A 282 6.84 11.99 6.35
CA ILE A 282 6.86 10.54 6.21
C ILE A 282 5.52 10.02 6.74
N VAL A 283 4.77 9.29 5.90
CA VAL A 283 3.50 8.65 6.28
C VAL A 283 3.71 7.17 6.43
N LEU A 284 3.39 6.60 7.60
CA LEU A 284 3.46 5.16 7.81
C LEU A 284 2.11 4.52 7.46
N GLY A 285 2.15 3.47 6.64
CA GLY A 285 1.04 2.59 6.31
C GLY A 285 1.34 1.14 6.64
N GLY A 286 0.40 0.25 6.34
CA GLY A 286 0.47 -1.16 6.68
C GLY A 286 0.13 -1.45 8.15
N GLY A 287 0.04 -2.72 8.51
CA GLY A 287 -0.46 -3.14 9.84
C GLY A 287 0.34 -2.62 11.03
N LEU A 288 1.65 -2.43 10.86
CA LEU A 288 2.51 -1.91 11.94
C LEU A 288 2.39 -0.39 12.13
N SER A 289 1.81 0.35 11.19
CA SER A 289 1.51 1.78 11.36
C SER A 289 0.52 2.05 12.50
N ASN A 290 -0.24 1.04 12.94
CA ASN A 290 -1.14 1.15 14.09
C ASN A 290 -0.42 1.20 15.44
N ILE A 291 0.89 0.99 15.48
CA ILE A 291 1.69 1.09 16.71
C ILE A 291 1.90 2.57 17.07
N GLN A 292 1.01 3.12 17.87
CA GLN A 292 0.95 4.57 18.18
C GLN A 292 2.25 5.13 18.74
N ARG A 293 2.99 4.35 19.52
CA ARG A 293 4.25 4.78 20.12
C ARG A 293 5.34 5.12 19.07
N LEU A 294 5.26 4.61 17.84
CA LEU A 294 6.21 4.93 16.77
C LEU A 294 6.25 6.42 16.47
N TYR A 295 5.09 7.07 16.41
CA TYR A 295 4.97 8.49 16.07
C TYR A 295 5.57 9.44 17.11
N GLN A 296 5.72 8.97 18.35
CA GLN A 296 6.32 9.75 19.43
C GLN A 296 7.80 9.41 19.61
N ARG A 297 8.18 8.13 19.50
CA ARG A 297 9.52 7.67 19.86
C ARG A 297 10.50 7.78 18.70
N VAL A 298 10.11 7.41 17.50
CA VAL A 298 10.99 7.45 16.31
C VAL A 298 11.52 8.84 16.03
N PRO A 299 10.71 9.94 16.04
CA PRO A 299 11.23 11.29 15.86
C PRO A 299 12.22 11.77 16.94
N ARG A 300 12.12 11.23 18.15
CA ARG A 300 13.09 11.53 19.23
C ARG A 300 14.42 10.80 19.04
N LEU A 301 14.40 9.70 18.28
CA LEU A 301 15.57 8.86 18.07
C LEU A 301 16.36 9.25 16.82
N TRP A 302 15.69 9.57 15.71
CA TRP A 302 16.33 9.78 14.42
C TRP A 302 17.27 11.00 14.37
N GLY A 303 17.07 12.03 15.21
CA GLY A 303 17.94 13.21 15.27
C GLY A 303 19.42 12.88 15.53
N ARG A 304 19.71 11.72 16.14
CA ARG A 304 21.09 11.22 16.34
C ARG A 304 21.77 10.76 15.05
N TYR A 305 21.00 10.53 13.99
CA TYR A 305 21.43 9.91 12.73
C TYR A 305 21.20 10.83 11.52
N VAL A 306 20.44 11.90 11.69
CA VAL A 306 20.22 12.91 10.65
C VAL A 306 21.30 13.96 10.71
N PHE A 307 21.87 14.30 9.55
CA PHE A 307 22.90 15.33 9.42
C PHE A 307 22.30 16.74 9.41
N SER A 308 21.58 17.08 10.48
CA SER A 308 20.98 18.40 10.69
C SER A 308 20.94 18.71 12.19
N ASP A 309 21.02 19.97 12.54
CA ASP A 309 20.85 20.50 13.90
C ASP A 309 19.35 20.59 14.30
N ASP A 310 18.45 20.65 13.32
CA ASP A 310 16.99 20.65 13.51
C ASP A 310 16.31 19.79 12.43
N VAL A 311 15.56 18.76 12.84
CA VAL A 311 14.86 17.84 11.95
C VAL A 311 13.38 18.18 11.95
N ARG A 312 12.90 18.79 10.87
CA ARG A 312 11.52 19.26 10.71
C ARG A 312 10.62 18.25 10.00
N THR A 313 11.16 17.19 9.48
CA THR A 313 10.38 16.08 8.88
C THR A 313 9.34 15.57 9.87
N ARG A 314 8.08 15.50 9.46
CA ARG A 314 6.99 14.98 10.28
C ARG A 314 6.82 13.48 10.04
N LEU A 315 6.59 12.71 11.10
CA LEU A 315 6.17 11.30 11.01
C LEU A 315 4.69 11.21 11.40
N VAL A 316 3.84 10.78 10.49
CA VAL A 316 2.38 10.81 10.69
C VAL A 316 1.70 9.48 10.34
N PRO A 317 0.56 9.15 10.98
CA PRO A 317 -0.26 8.02 10.57
C PRO A 317 -0.96 8.29 9.23
N PRO A 318 -1.43 7.23 8.53
CA PRO A 318 -2.15 7.37 7.28
C PRO A 318 -3.56 7.91 7.53
N MET A 319 -4.07 8.71 6.61
CA MET A 319 -5.45 9.19 6.67
C MET A 319 -6.45 8.16 6.17
N HIS A 320 -6.07 7.40 5.14
CA HIS A 320 -6.98 6.51 4.41
C HIS A 320 -6.90 5.03 4.84
N GLY A 321 -6.02 4.70 5.81
CA GLY A 321 -5.87 3.34 6.34
C GLY A 321 -5.68 2.30 5.22
N ASP A 322 -6.50 1.23 5.24
CA ASP A 322 -6.43 0.14 4.26
C ASP A 322 -6.83 0.54 2.83
N SER A 323 -7.42 1.73 2.65
CA SER A 323 -7.88 2.20 1.33
C SER A 323 -6.83 3.02 0.57
N GLY A 324 -5.65 3.23 1.15
CA GLY A 324 -4.58 4.02 0.53
C GLY A 324 -4.15 3.49 -0.84
N GLY A 325 -4.03 2.17 -1.01
CA GLY A 325 -3.66 1.53 -2.27
C GLY A 325 -4.67 1.79 -3.39
N VAL A 326 -5.94 1.49 -3.14
CA VAL A 326 -7.02 1.65 -4.13
C VAL A 326 -7.26 3.11 -4.51
N ARG A 327 -7.18 4.04 -3.53
CA ARG A 327 -7.29 5.48 -3.80
C ARG A 327 -6.13 5.98 -4.65
N GLY A 328 -4.89 5.61 -4.29
CA GLY A 328 -3.69 5.99 -5.04
C GLY A 328 -3.69 5.43 -6.46
N ALA A 329 -4.24 4.24 -6.67
CA ALA A 329 -4.45 3.71 -8.01
C ALA A 329 -5.36 4.60 -8.85
N ALA A 330 -6.48 5.09 -8.28
CA ALA A 330 -7.35 6.05 -8.95
C ALA A 330 -6.64 7.37 -9.28
N TRP A 331 -5.75 7.84 -8.39
CA TRP A 331 -4.95 9.06 -8.56
C TRP A 331 -3.77 8.91 -9.53
N LEU A 332 -3.52 7.74 -10.12
CA LEU A 332 -2.51 7.60 -11.17
C LEU A 332 -2.84 8.41 -12.44
N TRP A 333 -4.09 8.79 -12.62
CA TRP A 333 -4.53 9.68 -13.68
C TRP A 333 -4.65 11.11 -13.14
N GLU A 334 -3.86 12.00 -13.73
CA GLU A 334 -3.93 13.43 -13.44
C GLU A 334 -5.18 14.05 -14.09
N ASP A 335 -5.65 15.17 -13.53
CA ASP A 335 -6.61 16.01 -14.21
C ASP A 335 -5.94 16.56 -15.48
N SER A 336 -6.54 16.30 -16.64
CA SER A 336 -6.13 16.83 -17.95
C SER A 336 -6.46 18.30 -18.03
#